data_7f94bee35c1656f60f990068037d2de8
#
_entry.id   7f94bee35c1656f60f990068037d2de8
#
_cell.length_a   1.000
_cell.length_b   1.000
_cell.length_c   1.000
_cell.angle_alpha   90.00
_cell.angle_beta   90.00
_cell.angle_gamma   90.00
#
_symmetry.space_group_name_H-M   'P 1'
#
loop_
_entity.id
_entity.type
_entity.pdbx_description
1 polymer ?
#
loop_
_entity_poly.entity_id
_entity_poly.type
_entity_poly.pdbx_seq_one_letter_code
_entity_poly.pdbx_strand_id
1 'polypeptide(L)'
;MGKNKESSMIKKMSIALISAFIVGIGVMLLKVHLNNTGNAAIWDIIDAIFFVDIREPGASGLGILFLVGQVFLKGLQLSIIPLVFTSLALAMSSITDLKKLGRIAFKTVFTFMGLYVCAAVIAGSVGMFAVQTGIFQFGAGLTAGSTSDVQLVETANPLATILAFIPENAVFAFSSNQSIFAVVFIAVVIGVSIGFLGSKVATLKKLIEDLNEIVAICLDVLMNKMAPYAIFALIVRAFALYGFDQIRPVLTYISVTIVTLIFFLLVAYPVIIAAVTKLNPKKFMKELIQPVLIAFSAAASAPALPLNIKINQEKFGVSGEIANFVLPLGMTINMNGTSIMHIIGTIFIATVSGYHVTLGQVALMGLLSMLAAAGTPSIPAAGTVLLFTVVNGLGFTNDTALLTYSLILAINKPVEMVLTPLNIVGDAATSVMVAKSEGELDTQIYKSA
;
A
#
# COMPACT_ATOMS: atom_id res chain seq x y z
N MET A 1 -5.44 7.72 -24.44
CA MET A 1 -4.98 6.31 -24.53
C MET A 1 -5.07 5.56 -23.18
N GLY A 2 -5.13 6.21 -22.02
CA GLY A 2 -5.16 5.58 -20.69
C GLY A 2 -6.40 4.74 -20.37
N LYS A 3 -7.60 5.25 -20.55
CA LYS A 3 -8.87 4.59 -20.14
C LYS A 3 -9.09 3.17 -20.71
N ASN A 4 -8.69 2.91 -21.95
CA ASN A 4 -8.84 1.57 -22.55
C ASN A 4 -7.82 0.56 -21.98
N LYS A 5 -6.63 1.02 -21.58
CA LYS A 5 -5.57 0.16 -21.05
C LYS A 5 -5.88 -0.26 -19.60
N GLU A 6 -6.38 0.66 -18.77
CA GLU A 6 -6.80 0.39 -17.38
C GLU A 6 -8.02 -0.53 -17.29
N SER A 7 -9.06 -0.29 -18.12
CA SER A 7 -10.22 -1.18 -18.21
C SER A 7 -9.82 -2.60 -18.64
N SER A 8 -8.85 -2.73 -19.55
CA SER A 8 -8.29 -4.01 -19.97
C SER A 8 -7.53 -4.74 -18.85
N MET A 9 -6.77 -4.01 -18.03
CA MET A 9 -6.03 -4.57 -16.91
C MET A 9 -6.97 -5.12 -15.83
N ILE A 10 -7.95 -4.32 -15.39
CA ILE A 10 -8.94 -4.73 -14.39
C ILE A 10 -9.68 -5.98 -14.88
N LYS A 11 -10.11 -6.02 -16.16
CA LYS A 11 -10.76 -7.17 -16.74
C LYS A 11 -9.87 -8.42 -16.70
N LYS A 12 -8.59 -8.31 -17.09
CA LYS A 12 -7.64 -9.44 -17.07
C LYS A 12 -7.39 -9.96 -15.65
N MET A 13 -7.21 -9.06 -14.67
CA MET A 13 -7.01 -9.45 -13.27
C MET A 13 -8.26 -10.11 -12.68
N SER A 14 -9.46 -9.59 -12.98
CA SER A 14 -10.72 -10.20 -12.55
C SER A 14 -10.94 -11.58 -13.16
N ILE A 15 -10.63 -11.76 -14.45
CA ILE A 15 -10.71 -13.07 -15.11
C ILE A 15 -9.70 -14.04 -14.47
N ALA A 16 -8.45 -13.60 -14.25
CA ALA A 16 -7.42 -14.40 -13.60
C ALA A 16 -7.85 -14.83 -12.20
N LEU A 17 -8.42 -13.90 -11.42
CA LEU A 17 -8.90 -14.15 -10.07
C LEU A 17 -10.04 -15.19 -10.07
N ILE A 18 -11.09 -14.96 -10.88
CA ILE A 18 -12.25 -15.87 -10.95
C ILE A 18 -11.81 -17.25 -11.43
N SER A 19 -11.01 -17.33 -12.49
CA SER A 19 -10.50 -18.60 -13.01
C SER A 19 -9.60 -19.32 -12.00
N ALA A 20 -8.79 -18.56 -11.23
CA ALA A 20 -7.95 -19.12 -10.18
C ALA A 20 -8.78 -19.75 -9.04
N PHE A 21 -9.88 -19.10 -8.63
CA PHE A 21 -10.81 -19.67 -7.66
C PHE A 21 -11.47 -20.95 -8.18
N ILE A 22 -11.99 -20.94 -9.40
CA ILE A 22 -12.64 -22.11 -9.99
C ILE A 22 -11.66 -23.28 -10.12
N VAL A 23 -10.50 -23.05 -10.71
CA VAL A 23 -9.45 -24.07 -10.88
C VAL A 23 -8.88 -24.50 -9.53
N GLY A 24 -8.63 -23.56 -8.61
CA GLY A 24 -8.12 -23.84 -7.29
C GLY A 24 -9.04 -24.75 -6.47
N ILE A 25 -10.35 -24.46 -6.46
CA ILE A 25 -11.35 -25.33 -5.83
C ILE A 25 -11.35 -26.71 -6.51
N GLY A 26 -11.30 -26.77 -7.84
CA GLY A 26 -11.22 -28.05 -8.58
C GLY A 26 -9.99 -28.87 -8.20
N VAL A 27 -8.82 -28.23 -8.10
CA VAL A 27 -7.56 -28.87 -7.69
C VAL A 27 -7.64 -29.35 -6.24
N MET A 28 -8.20 -28.56 -5.34
CA MET A 28 -8.41 -28.95 -3.94
C MET A 28 -9.33 -30.20 -3.83
N LEU A 29 -10.45 -30.20 -4.55
CA LEU A 29 -11.37 -31.35 -4.56
C LEU A 29 -10.72 -32.58 -5.18
N LEU A 30 -9.92 -32.42 -6.24
CA LEU A 30 -9.15 -33.48 -6.85
C LEU A 30 -8.15 -34.11 -5.85
N LYS A 31 -7.41 -33.27 -5.10
CA LYS A 31 -6.50 -33.72 -4.03
C LYS A 31 -7.23 -34.59 -3.01
N VAL A 32 -8.35 -34.08 -2.48
CA VAL A 32 -9.17 -34.80 -1.49
C VAL A 32 -9.68 -36.12 -2.07
N HIS A 33 -10.16 -36.13 -3.31
CA HIS A 33 -10.65 -37.33 -3.97
C HIS A 33 -9.54 -38.39 -4.16
N LEU A 34 -8.38 -37.99 -4.67
CA LEU A 34 -7.24 -38.89 -4.90
C LEU A 34 -6.73 -39.50 -3.59
N ASN A 35 -6.63 -38.70 -2.53
CA ASN A 35 -6.21 -39.18 -1.23
C ASN A 35 -7.23 -40.16 -0.64
N ASN A 36 -8.52 -39.94 -0.76
CA ASN A 36 -9.58 -40.78 -0.24
C ASN A 36 -9.75 -42.10 -1.03
N THR A 37 -9.36 -42.12 -2.30
CA THR A 37 -9.46 -43.29 -3.18
C THR A 37 -8.18 -44.15 -3.19
N GLY A 38 -7.17 -43.81 -2.38
CA GLY A 38 -5.91 -44.54 -2.33
C GLY A 38 -4.95 -44.25 -3.49
N ASN A 39 -5.24 -43.23 -4.30
CA ASN A 39 -4.44 -42.81 -5.45
C ASN A 39 -3.50 -41.62 -5.13
N ALA A 40 -2.99 -41.52 -3.91
CA ALA A 40 -2.10 -40.44 -3.45
C ALA A 40 -0.86 -40.26 -4.35
N ALA A 41 -0.31 -41.35 -4.91
CA ALA A 41 0.83 -41.30 -5.83
C ALA A 41 0.55 -40.44 -7.09
N ILE A 42 -0.69 -40.36 -7.55
CA ILE A 42 -1.07 -39.48 -8.68
C ILE A 42 -1.02 -38.03 -8.22
N TRP A 43 -1.46 -37.74 -6.98
CA TRP A 43 -1.36 -36.42 -6.42
C TRP A 43 0.10 -35.98 -6.27
N ASP A 44 0.99 -36.85 -5.79
CA ASP A 44 2.42 -36.56 -5.64
C ASP A 44 3.08 -36.15 -6.97
N ILE A 45 2.69 -36.79 -8.07
CA ILE A 45 3.15 -36.42 -9.42
C ILE A 45 2.63 -35.03 -9.82
N ILE A 46 1.35 -34.75 -9.57
CA ILE A 46 0.73 -33.46 -9.88
C ILE A 46 1.40 -32.35 -9.05
N ASP A 47 1.61 -32.60 -7.76
CA ASP A 47 2.29 -31.67 -6.84
C ASP A 47 3.71 -31.35 -7.31
N ALA A 48 4.49 -32.38 -7.64
CA ALA A 48 5.85 -32.23 -8.14
C ALA A 48 5.92 -31.41 -9.45
N ILE A 49 4.95 -31.60 -10.36
CA ILE A 49 4.96 -30.85 -11.63
C ILE A 49 4.52 -29.38 -11.42
N PHE A 50 3.52 -29.12 -10.59
CA PHE A 50 2.87 -27.81 -10.56
C PHE A 50 3.11 -27.01 -9.29
N PHE A 51 3.18 -27.62 -8.10
CA PHE A 51 3.03 -26.90 -6.83
C PHE A 51 4.27 -26.92 -5.92
N VAL A 52 5.15 -27.92 -6.07
CA VAL A 52 6.32 -28.09 -5.21
C VAL A 52 7.17 -26.80 -5.14
N ASP A 53 7.69 -26.50 -3.96
CA ASP A 53 8.69 -25.44 -3.79
C ASP A 53 10.07 -26.00 -4.19
N ILE A 54 10.56 -25.59 -5.35
CA ILE A 54 11.83 -26.04 -5.91
C ILE A 54 13.07 -25.57 -5.11
N ARG A 55 12.88 -24.73 -4.08
CA ARG A 55 13.98 -24.24 -3.21
C ARG A 55 14.20 -25.18 -2.03
N GLU A 56 13.25 -26.05 -1.71
CA GLU A 56 13.40 -26.98 -0.60
C GLU A 56 14.51 -27.99 -0.88
N PRO A 57 15.40 -28.26 0.08
CA PRO A 57 16.44 -29.26 -0.07
C PRO A 57 15.87 -30.63 -0.40
N GLY A 58 16.26 -31.22 -1.54
CA GLY A 58 15.76 -32.53 -1.98
C GLY A 58 14.46 -32.47 -2.79
N ALA A 59 13.91 -31.32 -3.07
CA ALA A 59 12.74 -31.18 -3.94
C ALA A 59 13.01 -31.75 -5.33
N SER A 60 12.23 -32.75 -5.74
CA SER A 60 12.25 -33.33 -7.08
C SER A 60 10.97 -32.94 -7.80
N GLY A 61 11.03 -31.96 -8.69
CA GLY A 61 9.88 -31.52 -9.44
C GLY A 61 10.12 -30.22 -10.21
N LEU A 62 9.15 -29.81 -11.03
CA LEU A 62 9.23 -28.59 -11.84
C LEU A 62 8.63 -27.37 -11.13
N GLY A 63 7.64 -27.56 -10.25
CA GLY A 63 6.97 -26.48 -9.52
C GLY A 63 6.51 -25.33 -10.41
N ILE A 64 5.85 -25.59 -11.55
CA ILE A 64 5.59 -24.59 -12.59
C ILE A 64 4.83 -23.38 -12.04
N LEU A 65 3.76 -23.60 -11.26
CA LEU A 65 2.96 -22.52 -10.69
C LEU A 65 3.72 -21.79 -9.56
N PHE A 66 4.53 -22.53 -8.79
CA PHE A 66 5.45 -21.93 -7.85
C PHE A 66 6.43 -20.98 -8.56
N LEU A 67 7.08 -21.45 -9.63
CA LEU A 67 8.05 -20.66 -10.39
C LEU A 67 7.44 -19.38 -10.95
N VAL A 68 6.26 -19.47 -11.59
CA VAL A 68 5.56 -18.29 -12.14
C VAL A 68 5.25 -17.27 -11.04
N GLY A 69 4.74 -17.72 -9.90
CA GLY A 69 4.48 -16.86 -8.75
C GLY A 69 5.75 -16.21 -8.20
N GLN A 70 6.82 -16.98 -8.03
CA GLN A 70 8.09 -16.49 -7.45
C GLN A 70 8.83 -15.52 -8.37
N VAL A 71 8.83 -15.74 -9.69
CA VAL A 71 9.44 -14.79 -10.65
C VAL A 71 8.73 -13.42 -10.55
N PHE A 72 7.41 -13.41 -10.46
CA PHE A 72 6.64 -12.18 -10.28
C PHE A 72 6.99 -11.50 -8.95
N LEU A 73 6.98 -12.24 -7.83
CA LEU A 73 7.32 -11.69 -6.52
C LEU A 73 8.74 -11.13 -6.46
N LYS A 74 9.71 -11.85 -7.02
CA LYS A 74 11.09 -11.35 -7.12
C LYS A 74 11.21 -10.10 -7.99
N GLY A 75 10.44 -10.03 -9.10
CA GLY A 75 10.35 -8.81 -9.92
C GLY A 75 9.83 -7.61 -9.14
N LEU A 76 8.80 -7.81 -8.31
CA LEU A 76 8.29 -6.76 -7.41
C LEU A 76 9.33 -6.35 -6.37
N GLN A 77 9.95 -7.32 -5.69
CA GLN A 77 10.99 -7.08 -4.69
C GLN A 77 12.19 -6.30 -5.27
N LEU A 78 12.59 -6.60 -6.50
CA LEU A 78 13.64 -5.89 -7.22
C LEU A 78 13.27 -4.42 -7.43
N SER A 79 12.00 -4.12 -7.63
CA SER A 79 11.53 -2.76 -7.90
C SER A 79 11.38 -1.89 -6.64
N ILE A 80 11.37 -2.48 -5.43
CA ILE A 80 11.07 -1.76 -4.18
C ILE A 80 12.09 -0.66 -3.89
N ILE A 81 13.38 -1.00 -3.81
CA ILE A 81 14.43 -0.05 -3.45
C ILE A 81 14.52 1.11 -4.45
N PRO A 82 14.62 0.87 -5.78
CA PRO A 82 14.63 1.95 -6.74
C PRO A 82 13.38 2.83 -6.68
N LEU A 83 12.19 2.21 -6.51
CA LEU A 83 10.93 2.91 -6.43
C LEU A 83 10.88 3.86 -5.22
N VAL A 84 11.17 3.33 -4.02
CA VAL A 84 11.14 4.11 -2.78
C VAL A 84 12.15 5.25 -2.85
N PHE A 85 13.37 4.97 -3.30
CA PHE A 85 14.41 5.99 -3.40
C PHE A 85 14.01 7.12 -4.35
N THR A 86 13.65 6.79 -5.59
CA THR A 86 13.38 7.81 -6.62
C THR A 86 12.12 8.61 -6.32
N SER A 87 11.00 7.94 -6.00
CA SER A 87 9.74 8.63 -5.73
C SER A 87 9.82 9.51 -4.48
N LEU A 88 10.44 9.02 -3.40
CA LEU A 88 10.55 9.81 -2.17
C LEU A 88 11.54 10.97 -2.32
N ALA A 89 12.68 10.76 -3.00
CA ALA A 89 13.62 11.85 -3.27
C ALA A 89 12.98 12.97 -4.11
N LEU A 90 12.20 12.61 -5.14
CA LEU A 90 11.46 13.59 -5.96
C LEU A 90 10.38 14.32 -5.16
N ALA A 91 9.61 13.59 -4.35
CA ALA A 91 8.60 14.18 -3.47
C ALA A 91 9.24 15.20 -2.50
N MET A 92 10.34 14.83 -1.86
CA MET A 92 11.05 15.73 -0.94
C MET A 92 11.70 16.91 -1.66
N SER A 93 12.20 16.74 -2.88
CA SER A 93 12.79 17.83 -3.66
C SER A 93 11.78 18.91 -4.05
N SER A 94 10.51 18.53 -4.22
CA SER A 94 9.45 19.49 -4.55
C SER A 94 9.04 20.37 -3.36
N ILE A 95 9.16 19.86 -2.12
CA ILE A 95 8.84 20.62 -0.90
C ILE A 95 9.81 21.79 -0.70
N THR A 96 11.06 21.63 -1.07
CA THR A 96 12.11 22.64 -0.83
C THR A 96 12.22 23.70 -1.92
N ASP A 97 11.70 23.45 -3.10
CA ASP A 97 11.64 24.45 -4.21
C ASP A 97 10.69 25.64 -3.90
N LEU A 98 10.09 25.64 -2.72
CA LEU A 98 9.02 26.51 -2.30
C LEU A 98 9.46 27.69 -1.42
N LYS A 99 10.62 28.28 -1.67
CA LYS A 99 11.08 29.47 -0.95
C LYS A 99 10.05 30.62 -0.90
N LYS A 100 9.16 30.71 -1.88
CA LYS A 100 8.05 31.68 -1.91
C LYS A 100 6.83 31.27 -1.09
N LEU A 101 6.63 30.00 -0.83
CA LEU A 101 5.44 29.46 -0.16
C LEU A 101 5.74 28.81 1.22
N GLY A 102 6.88 29.13 1.84
CA GLY A 102 7.39 28.44 3.04
C GLY A 102 6.35 28.22 4.14
N ARG A 103 5.47 29.20 4.43
CA ARG A 103 4.43 29.07 5.45
C ARG A 103 3.29 28.13 5.00
N ILE A 104 2.87 28.24 3.76
CA ILE A 104 1.81 27.37 3.17
C ILE A 104 2.33 25.94 3.10
N ALA A 105 3.56 25.75 2.62
CA ALA A 105 4.20 24.45 2.55
C ALA A 105 4.33 23.79 3.94
N PHE A 106 4.79 24.53 4.95
CA PHE A 106 4.88 24.03 6.32
C PHE A 106 3.52 23.59 6.86
N LYS A 107 2.48 24.45 6.70
CA LYS A 107 1.11 24.12 7.14
C LYS A 107 0.55 22.92 6.40
N THR A 108 0.83 22.80 5.10
CA THR A 108 0.39 21.68 4.27
C THR A 108 1.00 20.36 4.78
N VAL A 109 2.33 20.32 4.94
CA VAL A 109 3.02 19.12 5.43
C VAL A 109 2.58 18.78 6.85
N PHE A 110 2.45 19.79 7.73
CA PHE A 110 1.97 19.58 9.09
C PHE A 110 0.54 19.00 9.13
N THR A 111 -0.33 19.48 8.23
CA THR A 111 -1.70 18.96 8.10
C THR A 111 -1.69 17.53 7.59
N PHE A 112 -0.87 17.20 6.59
CA PHE A 112 -0.70 15.81 6.13
C PHE A 112 -0.24 14.89 7.27
N MET A 113 0.76 15.32 8.05
CA MET A 113 1.23 14.54 9.21
C MET A 113 0.11 14.31 10.24
N GLY A 114 -0.69 15.34 10.53
CA GLY A 114 -1.85 15.22 11.42
C GLY A 114 -2.87 14.19 10.92
N LEU A 115 -3.17 14.19 9.62
CA LEU A 115 -4.06 13.22 9.00
C LEU A 115 -3.48 11.79 9.04
N TYR A 116 -2.18 11.63 8.83
CA TYR A 116 -1.50 10.33 8.97
C TYR A 116 -1.58 9.80 10.40
N VAL A 117 -1.39 10.66 11.41
CA VAL A 117 -1.53 10.26 12.83
C VAL A 117 -2.96 9.80 13.11
N CYS A 118 -3.97 10.54 12.64
CA CYS A 118 -5.37 10.12 12.77
C CYS A 118 -5.62 8.76 12.08
N ALA A 119 -5.09 8.58 10.88
CA ALA A 119 -5.21 7.32 10.13
C ALA A 119 -4.53 6.16 10.88
N ALA A 120 -3.32 6.38 11.41
CA ALA A 120 -2.57 5.38 12.15
C ALA A 120 -3.28 4.97 13.46
N VAL A 121 -3.82 5.93 14.20
CA VAL A 121 -4.57 5.65 15.44
C VAL A 121 -5.82 4.82 15.14
N ILE A 122 -6.60 5.20 14.13
CA ILE A 122 -7.82 4.46 13.76
C ILE A 122 -7.46 3.06 13.23
N ALA A 123 -6.53 2.96 12.29
CA ALA A 123 -6.13 1.68 11.72
C ALA A 123 -5.50 0.74 12.75
N GLY A 124 -4.63 1.26 13.61
CA GLY A 124 -4.02 0.52 14.70
C GLY A 124 -5.04 0.02 15.72
N SER A 125 -6.00 0.89 16.11
CA SER A 125 -7.07 0.51 17.03
C SER A 125 -7.98 -0.59 16.45
N VAL A 126 -8.38 -0.46 15.19
CA VAL A 126 -9.20 -1.46 14.49
C VAL A 126 -8.43 -2.76 14.31
N GLY A 127 -7.15 -2.69 13.89
CA GLY A 127 -6.31 -3.87 13.73
C GLY A 127 -6.11 -4.62 15.05
N MET A 128 -5.79 -3.91 16.14
CA MET A 128 -5.65 -4.52 17.46
C MET A 128 -6.96 -5.09 18.00
N PHE A 129 -8.09 -4.41 17.76
CA PHE A 129 -9.40 -4.95 18.07
C PHE A 129 -9.69 -6.26 17.32
N ALA A 130 -9.34 -6.32 16.03
CA ALA A 130 -9.50 -7.52 15.22
C ALA A 130 -8.62 -8.69 15.71
N VAL A 131 -7.42 -8.40 16.23
CA VAL A 131 -6.54 -9.40 16.88
C VAL A 131 -7.19 -9.89 18.19
N GLN A 132 -7.58 -8.99 19.08
CA GLN A 132 -8.15 -9.33 20.40
C GLN A 132 -9.45 -10.12 20.32
N THR A 133 -10.29 -9.82 19.33
CA THR A 133 -11.56 -10.51 19.10
C THR A 133 -11.43 -11.80 18.30
N GLY A 134 -10.20 -12.15 17.86
CA GLY A 134 -9.97 -13.33 17.04
C GLY A 134 -10.46 -13.24 15.61
N ILE A 135 -10.88 -12.03 15.15
CA ILE A 135 -11.38 -11.83 13.77
C ILE A 135 -10.32 -12.24 12.75
N PHE A 136 -9.05 -11.93 12.99
CA PHE A 136 -7.94 -12.34 12.12
C PHE A 136 -7.50 -13.80 12.31
N GLN A 137 -7.91 -14.44 13.40
CA GLN A 137 -7.62 -15.84 13.70
C GLN A 137 -8.68 -16.81 13.17
N PHE A 138 -9.81 -16.31 12.68
CA PHE A 138 -10.87 -17.12 12.06
C PHE A 138 -10.35 -17.80 10.79
N GLY A 139 -9.82 -19.01 10.95
CA GLY A 139 -9.21 -19.81 9.89
C GLY A 139 -7.71 -20.08 10.10
N ALA A 140 -7.17 -19.77 11.28
CA ALA A 140 -5.78 -20.13 11.66
C ALA A 140 -5.58 -21.66 11.84
N GLY A 141 -5.99 -22.43 10.83
CA GLY A 141 -5.45 -23.75 10.53
C GLY A 141 -4.06 -23.67 9.88
N LEU A 142 -3.42 -22.51 9.93
CA LEU A 142 -2.09 -22.21 9.39
C LEU A 142 -0.94 -22.69 10.27
N THR A 143 -1.20 -23.35 11.36
CA THR A 143 -0.19 -24.18 12.00
C THR A 143 0.00 -25.44 11.15
N ALA A 144 0.66 -25.29 9.99
CA ALA A 144 1.35 -26.41 9.37
C ALA A 144 2.30 -26.98 10.43
N GLY A 145 1.90 -28.11 11.01
CA GLY A 145 2.69 -29.07 11.75
C GLY A 145 4.13 -28.66 12.13
N SER A 146 4.24 -27.81 13.11
CA SER A 146 5.34 -27.78 14.07
C SER A 146 4.99 -26.74 15.12
N THR A 147 4.66 -27.20 16.30
CA THR A 147 4.92 -26.52 17.57
C THR A 147 6.43 -26.38 17.72
N SER A 148 7.06 -25.70 16.81
CA SER A 148 8.46 -25.33 16.88
C SER A 148 8.47 -23.85 17.18
N ASP A 149 8.78 -23.54 18.43
CA ASP A 149 9.19 -22.27 18.95
C ASP A 149 8.47 -21.05 18.29
N VAL A 150 7.43 -20.58 18.98
CA VAL A 150 7.05 -19.17 18.87
C VAL A 150 8.37 -18.42 19.03
N GLN A 151 9.03 -18.08 17.92
CA GLN A 151 10.14 -17.16 17.96
C GLN A 151 9.53 -15.87 18.50
N LEU A 152 9.66 -15.72 19.82
CA LEU A 152 9.63 -14.41 20.42
C LEU A 152 10.73 -13.65 19.66
N VAL A 153 10.37 -12.95 18.60
CA VAL A 153 11.23 -11.90 18.09
C VAL A 153 11.41 -11.04 19.32
N GLU A 154 12.59 -11.15 19.94
CA GLU A 154 12.96 -10.31 21.08
C GLU A 154 12.50 -8.92 20.71
N THR A 155 11.71 -8.30 21.55
CA THR A 155 11.12 -6.99 21.30
C THR A 155 12.29 -6.06 21.07
N ALA A 156 12.66 -5.90 19.81
CA ALA A 156 13.72 -4.98 19.42
C ALA A 156 13.35 -3.64 20.03
N ASN A 157 14.23 -3.09 20.83
CA ASN A 157 14.00 -1.79 21.46
C ASN A 157 13.58 -0.83 20.35
N PRO A 158 12.39 -0.19 20.43
CA PRO A 158 11.93 0.73 19.39
C PRO A 158 12.96 1.81 19.04
N LEU A 159 13.81 2.21 20.01
CA LEU A 159 14.92 3.14 19.79
C LEU A 159 16.03 2.55 18.92
N ALA A 160 16.30 1.25 19.01
CA ALA A 160 17.25 0.58 18.13
C ALA A 160 16.77 0.59 16.67
N THR A 161 15.46 0.46 16.46
CA THR A 161 14.86 0.57 15.13
C THR A 161 15.01 1.99 14.58
N ILE A 162 14.82 3.04 15.41
CA ILE A 162 15.08 4.44 15.01
C ILE A 162 16.55 4.64 14.63
N LEU A 163 17.47 4.05 15.38
CA LEU A 163 18.90 4.13 15.06
C LEU A 163 19.23 3.46 13.73
N ALA A 164 18.55 2.36 13.39
CA ALA A 164 18.72 1.65 12.13
C ALA A 164 18.23 2.45 10.88
N PHE A 165 17.52 3.56 11.07
CA PHE A 165 17.19 4.48 9.97
C PHE A 165 18.41 5.21 9.42
N ILE A 166 19.45 5.43 10.22
CA ILE A 166 20.65 6.16 9.81
C ILE A 166 21.70 5.14 9.37
N PRO A 167 21.93 4.96 8.06
CA PRO A 167 22.88 3.98 7.59
C PRO A 167 24.31 4.43 7.79
N GLU A 168 25.16 3.51 8.21
CA GLU A 168 26.61 3.72 8.26
C GLU A 168 27.25 3.69 6.87
N ASN A 169 26.59 3.00 5.91
CA ASN A 169 27.06 2.84 4.55
C ASN A 169 25.91 2.87 3.55
N ALA A 170 25.90 3.85 2.64
CA ALA A 170 24.84 4.01 1.65
C ALA A 170 24.78 2.82 0.68
N VAL A 171 25.93 2.30 0.22
CA VAL A 171 25.94 1.17 -0.72
C VAL A 171 25.32 -0.07 -0.09
N PHE A 172 25.63 -0.34 1.17
CA PHE A 172 25.04 -1.43 1.93
C PHE A 172 23.52 -1.26 2.06
N ALA A 173 23.04 -0.04 2.31
CA ALA A 173 21.61 0.25 2.40
C ALA A 173 20.86 -0.11 1.09
N PHE A 174 21.45 0.12 -0.07
CA PHE A 174 20.86 -0.25 -1.37
C PHE A 174 20.99 -1.73 -1.73
N SER A 175 21.77 -2.53 -0.99
CA SER A 175 22.03 -3.94 -1.32
C SER A 175 20.96 -4.91 -0.78
N SER A 176 20.09 -4.48 0.12
CA SER A 176 19.11 -5.35 0.77
C SER A 176 17.78 -4.68 1.00
N ASN A 177 16.69 -5.37 0.64
CA ASN A 177 15.33 -4.92 0.96
C ASN A 177 15.06 -4.84 2.48
N GLN A 178 15.88 -5.48 3.31
CA GLN A 178 15.78 -5.35 4.77
C GLN A 178 16.27 -3.98 5.27
N SER A 179 17.09 -3.29 4.47
CA SER A 179 17.62 -1.96 4.79
C SER A 179 16.77 -0.81 4.23
N ILE A 180 15.50 -1.07 3.92
CA ILE A 180 14.61 -0.11 3.21
C ILE A 180 14.48 1.22 3.95
N PHE A 181 14.50 1.23 5.29
CA PHE A 181 14.42 2.45 6.09
C PHE A 181 15.66 3.33 5.94
N ALA A 182 16.83 2.70 5.81
CA ALA A 182 18.06 3.40 5.47
C ALA A 182 17.98 4.05 4.08
N VAL A 183 17.36 3.36 3.11
CA VAL A 183 17.09 3.92 1.77
C VAL A 183 16.12 5.10 1.86
N VAL A 184 15.06 5.02 2.68
CA VAL A 184 14.13 6.12 2.94
C VAL A 184 14.88 7.33 3.51
N PHE A 185 15.75 7.14 4.50
CA PHE A 185 16.56 8.22 5.07
C PHE A 185 17.43 8.89 4.00
N ILE A 186 18.15 8.09 3.20
CA ILE A 186 18.99 8.62 2.11
C ILE A 186 18.15 9.38 1.09
N ALA A 187 16.97 8.86 0.72
CA ALA A 187 16.06 9.51 -0.22
C ALA A 187 15.59 10.89 0.29
N VAL A 188 15.23 10.98 1.58
CA VAL A 188 14.85 12.24 2.23
C VAL A 188 16.02 13.23 2.20
N VAL A 189 17.21 12.81 2.64
CA VAL A 189 18.40 13.68 2.67
C VAL A 189 18.75 14.20 1.26
N ILE A 190 18.77 13.30 0.27
CA ILE A 190 19.07 13.68 -1.13
C ILE A 190 17.96 14.57 -1.69
N GLY A 191 16.70 14.22 -1.48
CA GLY A 191 15.57 15.00 -1.98
C GLY A 191 15.54 16.43 -1.42
N VAL A 192 15.70 16.57 -0.09
CA VAL A 192 15.81 17.87 0.57
C VAL A 192 17.01 18.67 0.04
N SER A 193 18.16 18.01 -0.13
CA SER A 193 19.37 18.64 -0.66
C SER A 193 19.18 19.15 -2.09
N ILE A 194 18.52 18.36 -2.94
CA ILE A 194 18.18 18.77 -4.32
C ILE A 194 17.30 20.02 -4.32
N GLY A 195 16.28 20.06 -3.45
CA GLY A 195 15.43 21.22 -3.34
C GLY A 195 16.20 22.48 -2.89
N PHE A 196 17.10 22.39 -1.91
CA PHE A 196 17.93 23.50 -1.46
C PHE A 196 18.95 23.97 -2.50
N LEU A 197 19.57 23.07 -3.23
CA LEU A 197 20.57 23.39 -4.25
C LEU A 197 19.95 23.89 -5.56
N GLY A 198 18.68 23.53 -5.84
CA GLY A 198 17.92 23.98 -7.00
C GLY A 198 18.63 23.68 -8.32
N SER A 199 18.82 24.70 -9.15
CA SER A 199 19.42 24.59 -10.50
C SER A 199 20.86 24.06 -10.51
N LYS A 200 21.60 24.17 -9.40
CA LYS A 200 22.99 23.67 -9.33
C LYS A 200 23.10 22.16 -9.49
N VAL A 201 22.05 21.42 -9.16
CA VAL A 201 21.99 19.94 -9.24
C VAL A 201 20.88 19.45 -10.17
N ALA A 202 20.51 20.27 -11.17
CA ALA A 202 19.44 19.94 -12.11
C ALA A 202 19.67 18.60 -12.83
N THR A 203 20.92 18.29 -13.17
CA THR A 203 21.30 17.01 -13.80
C THR A 203 21.01 15.81 -12.89
N LEU A 204 21.31 15.92 -11.58
CA LEU A 204 21.00 14.87 -10.62
C LEU A 204 19.48 14.68 -10.46
N LYS A 205 18.72 15.78 -10.35
CA LYS A 205 17.26 15.73 -10.32
C LYS A 205 16.71 15.01 -11.54
N LYS A 206 17.18 15.40 -12.74
CA LYS A 206 16.77 14.79 -14.01
C LYS A 206 17.09 13.30 -14.06
N LEU A 207 18.27 12.89 -13.59
CA LEU A 207 18.65 11.48 -13.51
C LEU A 207 17.67 10.68 -12.64
N ILE A 208 17.29 11.24 -11.49
CA ILE A 208 16.33 10.58 -10.57
C ILE A 208 14.93 10.52 -11.22
N GLU A 209 14.50 11.57 -11.94
CA GLU A 209 13.25 11.56 -12.71
C GLU A 209 13.25 10.46 -13.77
N ASP A 210 14.30 10.34 -14.56
CA ASP A 210 14.44 9.33 -15.61
C ASP A 210 14.48 7.91 -15.02
N LEU A 211 15.19 7.71 -13.90
CA LEU A 211 15.18 6.43 -13.18
C LEU A 211 13.78 6.09 -12.64
N ASN A 212 13.04 7.08 -12.10
CA ASN A 212 11.68 6.87 -11.62
C ASN A 212 10.73 6.45 -12.75
N GLU A 213 10.87 7.03 -13.94
CA GLU A 213 10.10 6.62 -15.12
C GLU A 213 10.42 5.18 -15.56
N ILE A 214 11.70 4.79 -15.53
CA ILE A 214 12.13 3.41 -15.85
C ILE A 214 11.50 2.43 -14.86
N VAL A 215 11.55 2.73 -13.56
CA VAL A 215 10.94 1.88 -12.52
C VAL A 215 9.42 1.79 -12.69
N ALA A 216 8.77 2.91 -13.01
CA ALA A 216 7.33 2.94 -13.28
C ALA A 216 6.95 2.06 -14.49
N ILE A 217 7.76 2.07 -15.57
CA ILE A 217 7.56 1.20 -16.73
C ILE A 217 7.76 -0.28 -16.34
N CYS A 218 8.79 -0.60 -15.56
CA CYS A 218 9.01 -1.97 -15.09
C CYS A 218 7.81 -2.48 -14.27
N LEU A 219 7.30 -1.67 -13.34
CA LEU A 219 6.11 -2.01 -12.57
C LEU A 219 4.87 -2.14 -13.46
N ASP A 220 4.67 -1.25 -14.44
CA ASP A 220 3.56 -1.37 -15.41
C ASP A 220 3.61 -2.71 -16.16
N VAL A 221 4.79 -3.15 -16.59
CA VAL A 221 4.98 -4.45 -17.23
C VAL A 221 4.68 -5.60 -16.28
N LEU A 222 5.22 -5.56 -15.06
CA LEU A 222 4.95 -6.58 -14.05
C LEU A 222 3.45 -6.69 -13.75
N MET A 223 2.77 -5.56 -13.53
CA MET A 223 1.36 -5.54 -13.15
C MET A 223 0.41 -5.83 -14.32
N ASN A 224 0.69 -5.34 -15.52
CA ASN A 224 -0.22 -5.52 -16.67
C ASN A 224 -0.01 -6.83 -17.44
N LYS A 225 1.24 -7.34 -17.48
CA LYS A 225 1.55 -8.53 -18.26
C LYS A 225 1.76 -9.77 -17.42
N MET A 226 2.44 -9.65 -16.26
CA MET A 226 2.78 -10.81 -15.43
C MET A 226 1.78 -11.08 -14.30
N ALA A 227 1.25 -10.03 -13.65
CA ALA A 227 0.37 -10.18 -12.50
C ALA A 227 -0.85 -11.09 -12.75
N PRO A 228 -1.59 -11.04 -13.87
CA PRO A 228 -2.72 -11.93 -14.07
C PRO A 228 -2.33 -13.42 -13.99
N TYR A 229 -1.21 -13.81 -14.61
CA TYR A 229 -0.70 -15.18 -14.57
C TYR A 229 -0.16 -15.57 -13.20
N ALA A 230 0.55 -14.66 -12.56
CA ALA A 230 1.09 -14.86 -11.21
C ALA A 230 -0.02 -14.99 -10.16
N ILE A 231 -1.05 -14.14 -10.23
CA ILE A 231 -2.24 -14.21 -9.36
C ILE A 231 -2.92 -15.57 -9.52
N PHE A 232 -3.14 -15.99 -10.76
CA PHE A 232 -3.69 -17.32 -11.04
C PHE A 232 -2.84 -18.42 -10.40
N ALA A 233 -1.54 -18.40 -10.65
CA ALA A 233 -0.60 -19.40 -10.14
C ALA A 233 -0.54 -19.45 -8.62
N LEU A 234 -0.44 -18.29 -7.97
CA LEU A 234 -0.36 -18.17 -6.50
C LEU A 234 -1.64 -18.65 -5.82
N ILE A 235 -2.82 -18.30 -6.34
CA ILE A 235 -4.10 -18.69 -5.75
C ILE A 235 -4.35 -20.18 -5.95
N VAL A 236 -4.16 -20.72 -7.19
CA VAL A 236 -4.33 -22.16 -7.44
C VAL A 236 -3.39 -22.97 -6.56
N ARG A 237 -2.14 -22.54 -6.42
CA ARG A 237 -1.17 -23.19 -5.50
C ARG A 237 -1.63 -23.12 -4.05
N ALA A 238 -2.17 -21.99 -3.60
CA ALA A 238 -2.68 -21.86 -2.23
C ALA A 238 -3.82 -22.84 -1.94
N PHE A 239 -4.76 -23.02 -2.88
CA PHE A 239 -5.81 -24.04 -2.78
C PHE A 239 -5.25 -25.48 -2.75
N ALA A 240 -4.27 -25.76 -3.62
CA ALA A 240 -3.64 -27.07 -3.71
C ALA A 240 -2.93 -27.48 -2.42
N LEU A 241 -2.20 -26.55 -1.80
CA LEU A 241 -1.42 -26.82 -0.60
C LEU A 241 -2.27 -26.74 0.67
N TYR A 242 -3.08 -25.70 0.82
CA TYR A 242 -3.67 -25.30 2.09
C TYR A 242 -5.21 -25.35 2.14
N GLY A 243 -5.88 -25.48 0.98
CA GLY A 243 -7.34 -25.54 0.93
C GLY A 243 -8.02 -24.17 1.13
N PHE A 244 -9.33 -24.21 1.42
CA PHE A 244 -10.17 -23.01 1.56
C PHE A 244 -9.86 -22.21 2.83
N ASP A 245 -9.35 -22.91 3.86
CA ASP A 245 -9.10 -22.31 5.18
C ASP A 245 -8.06 -21.18 5.16
N GLN A 246 -7.18 -21.16 4.16
CA GLN A 246 -6.16 -20.11 3.99
C GLN A 246 -6.68 -18.85 3.33
N ILE A 247 -7.69 -18.94 2.50
CA ILE A 247 -8.22 -17.79 1.74
C ILE A 247 -9.22 -17.00 2.58
N ARG A 248 -9.96 -17.68 3.44
CA ARG A 248 -10.93 -17.06 4.34
C ARG A 248 -10.33 -15.93 5.20
N PRO A 249 -9.16 -16.08 5.83
CA PRO A 249 -8.53 -14.99 6.59
C PRO A 249 -8.25 -13.76 5.74
N VAL A 250 -7.79 -13.93 4.49
CA VAL A 250 -7.48 -12.79 3.60
C VAL A 250 -8.75 -12.02 3.20
N LEU A 251 -9.88 -12.71 3.00
CA LEU A 251 -11.18 -12.05 2.81
C LEU A 251 -11.59 -11.25 4.05
N THR A 252 -11.28 -11.74 5.24
CA THR A 252 -11.52 -11.01 6.51
C THR A 252 -10.67 -9.74 6.57
N TYR A 253 -9.37 -9.82 6.22
CA TYR A 253 -8.50 -8.65 6.09
C TYR A 253 -9.09 -7.60 5.13
N ILE A 254 -9.52 -8.01 3.93
CA ILE A 254 -10.13 -7.11 2.95
C ILE A 254 -11.35 -6.42 3.54
N SER A 255 -12.23 -7.18 4.20
CA SER A 255 -13.47 -6.66 4.78
C SER A 255 -13.18 -5.63 5.88
N VAL A 256 -12.28 -5.95 6.82
CA VAL A 256 -11.87 -5.05 7.91
C VAL A 256 -11.24 -3.78 7.34
N THR A 257 -10.36 -3.92 6.35
CA THR A 257 -9.69 -2.78 5.71
C THR A 257 -10.69 -1.88 4.99
N ILE A 258 -11.58 -2.44 4.17
CA ILE A 258 -12.60 -1.66 3.44
C ILE A 258 -13.53 -0.93 4.41
N VAL A 259 -14.01 -1.60 5.47
CA VAL A 259 -14.86 -0.96 6.48
C VAL A 259 -14.13 0.19 7.17
N THR A 260 -12.86 0.04 7.50
CA THR A 260 -12.04 1.10 8.10
C THR A 260 -11.83 2.27 7.15
N LEU A 261 -11.56 2.00 5.88
CA LEU A 261 -11.42 3.04 4.85
C LEU A 261 -12.73 3.82 4.64
N ILE A 262 -13.86 3.12 4.56
CA ILE A 262 -15.18 3.75 4.44
C ILE A 262 -15.51 4.57 5.69
N PHE A 263 -15.22 4.06 6.88
CA PHE A 263 -15.39 4.81 8.13
C PHE A 263 -14.53 6.08 8.12
N PHE A 264 -13.28 6.00 7.74
CA PHE A 264 -12.41 7.17 7.67
C PHE A 264 -12.92 8.20 6.67
N LEU A 265 -13.34 7.73 5.49
CA LEU A 265 -13.88 8.57 4.42
C LEU A 265 -15.18 9.27 4.82
N LEU A 266 -16.14 8.54 5.41
CA LEU A 266 -17.50 9.04 5.65
C LEU A 266 -17.70 9.63 7.06
N VAL A 267 -16.81 9.34 8.01
CA VAL A 267 -16.93 9.82 9.40
C VAL A 267 -15.73 10.70 9.77
N ALA A 268 -14.49 10.19 9.66
CA ALA A 268 -13.33 10.91 10.15
C ALA A 268 -13.09 12.22 9.37
N TYR A 269 -13.05 12.21 8.04
CA TYR A 269 -12.89 13.44 7.26
C TYR A 269 -14.00 14.47 7.49
N PRO A 270 -15.30 14.12 7.44
CA PRO A 270 -16.36 15.06 7.79
C PRO A 270 -16.21 15.68 9.18
N VAL A 271 -15.84 14.89 10.18
CA VAL A 271 -15.59 15.38 11.55
C VAL A 271 -14.39 16.32 11.59
N ILE A 272 -13.27 15.96 10.95
CA ILE A 272 -12.08 16.80 10.89
C ILE A 272 -12.39 18.13 10.20
N ILE A 273 -13.05 18.11 9.03
CA ILE A 273 -13.45 19.33 8.31
C ILE A 273 -14.35 20.20 9.18
N ALA A 274 -15.37 19.64 9.82
CA ALA A 274 -16.28 20.39 10.70
C ALA A 274 -15.54 20.99 11.91
N ALA A 275 -14.66 20.22 12.55
CA ALA A 275 -13.96 20.66 13.75
C ALA A 275 -12.92 21.75 13.45
N VAL A 276 -12.10 21.58 12.39
CA VAL A 276 -11.01 22.49 12.05
C VAL A 276 -11.50 23.70 11.29
N THR A 277 -12.39 23.50 10.32
CA THR A 277 -12.81 24.59 9.42
C THR A 277 -14.15 25.24 9.80
N LYS A 278 -14.96 24.59 10.63
CA LYS A 278 -16.34 24.98 10.96
C LYS A 278 -17.24 25.13 9.72
N LEU A 279 -16.89 24.44 8.63
CA LEU A 279 -17.68 24.39 7.40
C LEU A 279 -18.61 23.19 7.39
N ASN A 280 -19.65 23.23 6.54
CA ASN A 280 -20.60 22.14 6.42
C ASN A 280 -19.95 20.89 5.75
N PRO A 281 -19.71 19.81 6.48
CA PRO A 281 -19.03 18.64 5.95
C PRO A 281 -19.86 17.86 4.91
N LYS A 282 -21.22 17.94 4.98
CA LYS A 282 -22.08 17.26 4.00
C LYS A 282 -21.89 17.85 2.60
N LYS A 283 -21.74 19.16 2.50
CA LYS A 283 -21.46 19.84 1.25
C LYS A 283 -20.08 19.46 0.72
N PHE A 284 -19.05 19.47 1.58
CA PHE A 284 -17.70 19.05 1.21
C PHE A 284 -17.72 17.67 0.56
N MET A 285 -18.37 16.69 1.20
CA MET A 285 -18.44 15.33 0.65
C MET A 285 -19.26 15.23 -0.63
N LYS A 286 -20.36 16.00 -0.74
CA LYS A 286 -21.22 15.99 -1.93
C LYS A 286 -20.48 16.49 -3.17
N GLU A 287 -19.72 17.58 -3.07
CA GLU A 287 -19.00 18.14 -4.20
C GLU A 287 -17.85 17.25 -4.66
N LEU A 288 -17.28 16.42 -3.78
CA LEU A 288 -16.21 15.49 -4.10
C LEU A 288 -16.67 14.16 -4.72
N ILE A 289 -17.97 13.90 -4.88
CA ILE A 289 -18.46 12.63 -5.43
C ILE A 289 -17.85 12.35 -6.82
N GLN A 290 -17.76 13.32 -7.69
CA GLN A 290 -17.24 13.11 -9.04
C GLN A 290 -15.75 12.73 -9.06
N PRO A 291 -14.81 13.48 -8.44
CA PRO A 291 -13.42 13.06 -8.38
C PRO A 291 -13.22 11.76 -7.61
N VAL A 292 -14.04 11.49 -6.57
CA VAL A 292 -14.06 10.20 -5.85
C VAL A 292 -14.39 9.04 -6.78
N LEU A 293 -15.40 9.16 -7.64
CA LEU A 293 -15.75 8.12 -8.61
C LEU A 293 -14.67 7.90 -9.67
N ILE A 294 -14.01 8.97 -10.11
CA ILE A 294 -12.87 8.87 -11.04
C ILE A 294 -11.71 8.10 -10.37
N ALA A 295 -11.33 8.49 -9.16
CA ALA A 295 -10.26 7.85 -8.42
C ALA A 295 -10.58 6.38 -8.09
N PHE A 296 -11.82 6.08 -7.70
CA PHE A 296 -12.30 4.72 -7.45
C PHE A 296 -12.17 3.84 -8.69
N SER A 297 -12.63 4.34 -9.85
CA SER A 297 -12.61 3.57 -11.08
C SER A 297 -11.19 3.35 -11.62
N ALA A 298 -10.32 4.34 -11.48
CA ALA A 298 -8.93 4.27 -11.92
C ALA A 298 -8.02 3.53 -10.92
N ALA A 299 -8.40 3.47 -9.65
CA ALA A 299 -7.53 3.08 -8.53
C ALA A 299 -6.17 3.82 -8.59
N ALA A 300 -6.21 5.10 -8.99
CA ALA A 300 -5.07 6.01 -9.11
C ALA A 300 -5.53 7.45 -8.90
N SER A 301 -4.75 8.26 -8.19
CA SER A 301 -5.13 9.64 -7.85
C SER A 301 -4.96 10.62 -9.02
N ALA A 302 -3.97 10.38 -9.90
CA ALA A 302 -3.61 11.28 -10.98
C ALA A 302 -4.78 11.64 -11.94
N PRO A 303 -5.66 10.72 -12.39
CA PRO A 303 -6.78 11.05 -13.24
C PRO A 303 -7.83 11.96 -12.60
N ALA A 304 -7.94 11.96 -11.28
CA ALA A 304 -8.90 12.79 -10.54
C ALA A 304 -8.38 14.20 -10.23
N LEU A 305 -7.06 14.42 -10.29
CA LEU A 305 -6.41 15.65 -9.88
C LEU A 305 -6.95 16.91 -10.58
N PRO A 306 -7.11 16.98 -11.91
CA PRO A 306 -7.60 18.20 -12.56
C PRO A 306 -9.00 18.61 -12.09
N LEU A 307 -9.89 17.61 -11.88
CA LEU A 307 -11.23 17.87 -11.39
C LEU A 307 -11.23 18.25 -9.91
N ASN A 308 -10.35 17.65 -9.10
CA ASN A 308 -10.20 17.99 -7.69
C ASN A 308 -9.71 19.44 -7.53
N ILE A 309 -8.75 19.89 -8.34
CA ILE A 309 -8.29 21.29 -8.37
C ILE A 309 -9.47 22.22 -8.71
N LYS A 310 -10.21 21.91 -9.78
CA LYS A 310 -11.36 22.72 -10.20
C LYS A 310 -12.42 22.85 -9.11
N ILE A 311 -12.78 21.76 -8.44
CA ILE A 311 -13.77 21.76 -7.36
C ILE A 311 -13.27 22.57 -6.15
N ASN A 312 -11.99 22.45 -5.79
CA ASN A 312 -11.42 23.22 -4.69
C ASN A 312 -11.50 24.73 -4.95
N GLN A 313 -11.25 25.17 -6.19
CA GLN A 313 -11.33 26.58 -6.56
C GLN A 313 -12.79 27.06 -6.69
N GLU A 314 -13.60 26.39 -7.52
CA GLU A 314 -14.93 26.86 -7.92
C GLU A 314 -16.04 26.55 -6.91
N LYS A 315 -15.91 25.49 -6.10
CA LYS A 315 -16.94 25.03 -5.16
C LYS A 315 -16.57 25.26 -3.71
N PHE A 316 -15.28 25.14 -3.38
CA PHE A 316 -14.83 25.38 -2.01
C PHE A 316 -14.29 26.78 -1.79
N GLY A 317 -14.00 27.54 -2.87
CA GLY A 317 -13.48 28.90 -2.76
C GLY A 317 -12.03 28.96 -2.29
N VAL A 318 -11.26 27.90 -2.50
CA VAL A 318 -9.82 27.87 -2.23
C VAL A 318 -9.10 28.70 -3.30
N SER A 319 -8.14 29.54 -2.90
CA SER A 319 -7.35 30.31 -3.86
C SER A 319 -6.61 29.40 -4.84
N GLY A 320 -6.43 29.88 -6.08
CA GLY A 320 -5.73 29.14 -7.13
C GLY A 320 -4.29 28.78 -6.72
N GLU A 321 -3.63 29.66 -5.96
CA GLU A 321 -2.27 29.44 -5.47
C GLU A 321 -2.20 28.21 -4.53
N ILE A 322 -3.10 28.15 -3.55
CA ILE A 322 -3.15 27.04 -2.59
C ILE A 322 -3.61 25.75 -3.25
N ALA A 323 -4.68 25.79 -4.07
CA ALA A 323 -5.20 24.59 -4.71
C ALA A 323 -4.18 23.93 -5.65
N ASN A 324 -3.50 24.74 -6.50
CA ASN A 324 -2.50 24.24 -7.44
C ASN A 324 -1.19 23.80 -6.76
N PHE A 325 -0.99 24.16 -5.51
CA PHE A 325 0.15 23.69 -4.72
C PHE A 325 -0.19 22.44 -3.89
N VAL A 326 -1.23 22.52 -3.06
CA VAL A 326 -1.56 21.47 -2.08
C VAL A 326 -2.00 20.16 -2.75
N LEU A 327 -2.85 20.25 -3.80
CA LEU A 327 -3.44 19.05 -4.39
C LEU A 327 -2.44 18.20 -5.19
N PRO A 328 -1.55 18.75 -6.03
CA PRO A 328 -0.49 17.95 -6.66
C PRO A 328 0.52 17.40 -5.66
N LEU A 329 0.86 18.16 -4.61
CA LEU A 329 1.74 17.69 -3.55
C LEU A 329 1.10 16.56 -2.75
N GLY A 330 -0.19 16.70 -2.39
CA GLY A 330 -0.97 15.70 -1.68
C GLY A 330 -1.07 14.39 -2.45
N MET A 331 -1.27 14.46 -3.76
CA MET A 331 -1.33 13.29 -4.63
C MET A 331 -0.12 12.35 -4.46
N THR A 332 1.03 12.86 -4.04
CA THR A 332 2.26 12.08 -3.86
C THR A 332 2.62 11.82 -2.39
N ILE A 333 2.24 12.72 -1.48
CA ILE A 333 2.66 12.66 -0.07
C ILE A 333 1.51 12.27 0.86
N ASN A 334 0.28 12.70 0.59
CA ASN A 334 -0.86 12.51 1.49
C ASN A 334 -1.67 11.24 1.14
N MET A 335 -1.12 10.09 1.42
CA MET A 335 -1.72 8.79 1.10
C MET A 335 -2.26 8.07 2.35
N ASN A 336 -3.21 8.68 3.04
CA ASN A 336 -3.78 8.18 4.30
C ASN A 336 -4.46 6.81 4.15
N GLY A 337 -5.17 6.57 3.03
CA GLY A 337 -5.80 5.28 2.74
C GLY A 337 -4.76 4.17 2.55
N THR A 338 -3.66 4.48 1.89
CA THR A 338 -2.53 3.55 1.75
C THR A 338 -1.92 3.23 3.12
N SER A 339 -1.75 4.22 3.99
CA SER A 339 -1.24 4.01 5.35
C SER A 339 -2.18 3.14 6.19
N ILE A 340 -3.50 3.33 6.12
CA ILE A 340 -4.49 2.48 6.79
C ILE A 340 -4.35 1.03 6.31
N MET A 341 -4.25 0.81 5.01
CA MET A 341 -4.07 -0.51 4.41
C MET A 341 -2.74 -1.14 4.84
N HIS A 342 -1.65 -0.40 4.89
CA HIS A 342 -0.35 -0.88 5.37
C HIS A 342 -0.42 -1.34 6.83
N ILE A 343 -1.02 -0.55 7.72
CA ILE A 343 -1.10 -0.86 9.15
C ILE A 343 -1.96 -2.10 9.38
N ILE A 344 -3.19 -2.14 8.84
CA ILE A 344 -4.09 -3.27 9.00
C ILE A 344 -3.52 -4.53 8.34
N GLY A 345 -2.94 -4.40 7.14
CA GLY A 345 -2.30 -5.50 6.42
C GLY A 345 -1.09 -6.07 7.17
N THR A 346 -0.27 -5.22 7.75
CA THR A 346 0.89 -5.66 8.56
C THR A 346 0.45 -6.36 9.84
N ILE A 347 -0.55 -5.83 10.56
CA ILE A 347 -1.11 -6.48 11.75
C ILE A 347 -1.71 -7.84 11.38
N PHE A 348 -2.44 -7.92 10.28
CA PHE A 348 -3.02 -9.16 9.79
C PHE A 348 -1.95 -10.19 9.44
N ILE A 349 -0.94 -9.80 8.63
CA ILE A 349 0.17 -10.69 8.26
C ILE A 349 0.90 -11.19 9.50
N ALA A 350 1.23 -10.30 10.43
CA ALA A 350 1.90 -10.67 11.67
C ALA A 350 1.08 -11.70 12.47
N THR A 351 -0.22 -11.45 12.65
CA THR A 351 -1.10 -12.32 13.42
C THR A 351 -1.21 -13.71 12.82
N VAL A 352 -1.45 -13.79 11.50
CA VAL A 352 -1.58 -15.08 10.78
C VAL A 352 -0.26 -15.85 10.76
N SER A 353 0.86 -15.14 10.80
CA SER A 353 2.20 -15.73 10.76
C SER A 353 2.76 -16.06 12.15
N GLY A 354 1.95 -15.93 13.21
CA GLY A 354 2.32 -16.29 14.58
C GLY A 354 3.16 -15.24 15.32
N TYR A 355 3.31 -14.04 14.78
CA TYR A 355 3.98 -12.95 15.50
C TYR A 355 3.04 -12.26 16.49
N HIS A 356 3.55 -11.93 17.66
CA HIS A 356 2.83 -11.09 18.62
C HIS A 356 2.98 -9.62 18.26
N VAL A 357 1.86 -8.91 18.15
CA VAL A 357 1.84 -7.48 17.86
C VAL A 357 1.65 -6.69 19.14
N THR A 358 2.62 -5.85 19.48
CA THR A 358 2.58 -4.94 20.64
C THR A 358 2.14 -3.54 20.22
N LEU A 359 1.64 -2.73 21.18
CA LEU A 359 1.30 -1.32 20.93
C LEU A 359 2.50 -0.51 20.41
N GLY A 360 3.72 -0.81 20.91
CA GLY A 360 4.94 -0.17 20.41
C GLY A 360 5.20 -0.48 18.94
N GLN A 361 4.98 -1.74 18.53
CA GLN A 361 5.08 -2.12 17.11
C GLN A 361 3.97 -1.46 16.27
N VAL A 362 2.75 -1.31 16.78
CA VAL A 362 1.68 -0.59 16.07
C VAL A 362 2.05 0.88 15.86
N ALA A 363 2.64 1.55 16.85
CA ALA A 363 3.15 2.92 16.68
C ALA A 363 4.25 2.98 15.62
N LEU A 364 5.16 2.00 15.63
CA LEU A 364 6.20 1.87 14.60
C LEU A 364 5.61 1.59 13.22
N MET A 365 4.61 0.70 13.11
CA MET A 365 3.86 0.49 11.85
C MET A 365 3.27 1.81 11.33
N GLY A 366 2.72 2.66 12.21
CA GLY A 366 2.23 3.98 11.85
C GLY A 366 3.29 4.86 11.22
N LEU A 367 4.47 4.94 11.82
CA LEU A 367 5.61 5.71 11.29
C LEU A 367 6.10 5.13 9.95
N LEU A 368 6.31 3.82 9.88
CA LEU A 368 6.81 3.15 8.68
C LEU A 368 5.82 3.21 7.52
N SER A 369 4.53 3.04 7.81
CA SER A 369 3.48 3.16 6.79
C SER A 369 3.35 4.59 6.27
N MET A 370 3.52 5.60 7.12
CA MET A 370 3.57 7.00 6.69
C MET A 370 4.72 7.25 5.71
N LEU A 371 5.93 6.79 6.03
CA LEU A 371 7.09 6.94 5.17
C LEU A 371 6.97 6.16 3.86
N ALA A 372 6.48 4.91 3.93
CA ALA A 372 6.24 4.10 2.74
C ALA A 372 5.13 4.70 1.86
N ALA A 373 4.04 5.15 2.48
CA ALA A 373 2.91 5.75 1.77
C ALA A 373 3.30 7.08 1.11
N ALA A 374 4.06 7.95 1.79
CA ALA A 374 4.56 9.20 1.23
C ALA A 374 5.51 9.02 0.02
N GLY A 375 6.11 7.84 -0.13
CA GLY A 375 6.91 7.47 -1.31
C GLY A 375 6.14 6.69 -2.38
N THR A 376 4.83 6.49 -2.20
CA THR A 376 4.03 5.68 -3.13
C THR A 376 3.70 6.50 -4.39
N PRO A 377 4.11 6.06 -5.59
CA PRO A 377 3.70 6.73 -6.81
C PRO A 377 2.20 6.53 -7.07
N SER A 378 1.57 7.53 -7.71
CA SER A 378 0.12 7.52 -8.01
C SER A 378 -0.25 6.57 -9.16
N ILE A 379 0.26 5.34 -9.14
CA ILE A 379 -0.02 4.27 -10.10
C ILE A 379 -0.72 3.09 -9.39
N PRO A 380 -1.57 2.33 -10.10
CA PRO A 380 -2.26 1.18 -9.52
C PRO A 380 -1.29 0.16 -8.90
N ALA A 381 -1.69 -0.43 -7.77
CA ALA A 381 -0.97 -1.47 -7.03
C ALA A 381 0.34 -1.05 -6.35
N ALA A 382 0.85 0.16 -6.54
CA ALA A 382 2.09 0.60 -5.91
C ALA A 382 2.02 0.57 -4.37
N GLY A 383 0.89 0.96 -3.79
CA GLY A 383 0.67 0.90 -2.34
C GLY A 383 0.76 -0.52 -1.81
N THR A 384 0.12 -1.49 -2.48
CA THR A 384 0.17 -2.90 -2.06
C THR A 384 1.58 -3.48 -2.17
N VAL A 385 2.36 -3.09 -3.17
CA VAL A 385 3.79 -3.48 -3.29
C VAL A 385 4.58 -2.95 -2.09
N LEU A 386 4.36 -1.70 -1.71
CA LEU A 386 5.07 -1.08 -0.59
C LEU A 386 4.62 -1.57 0.81
N LEU A 387 3.49 -2.29 0.92
CA LEU A 387 3.14 -3.01 2.14
C LEU A 387 4.27 -3.96 2.58
N PHE A 388 4.96 -4.59 1.61
CA PHE A 388 6.11 -5.45 1.89
C PHE A 388 7.22 -4.70 2.65
N THR A 389 7.41 -3.42 2.37
CA THR A 389 8.39 -2.58 3.05
C THR A 389 8.11 -2.47 4.55
N VAL A 390 6.84 -2.29 4.92
CA VAL A 390 6.44 -2.18 6.33
C VAL A 390 6.56 -3.53 7.04
N VAL A 391 6.09 -4.60 6.40
CA VAL A 391 6.15 -5.98 6.90
C VAL A 391 7.61 -6.41 7.15
N ASN A 392 8.45 -6.21 6.14
CA ASN A 392 9.86 -6.58 6.18
C ASN A 392 10.65 -5.74 7.18
N GLY A 393 10.36 -4.45 7.27
CA GLY A 393 11.02 -3.54 8.19
C GLY A 393 10.73 -3.80 9.67
N LEU A 394 9.65 -4.54 9.96
CA LEU A 394 9.33 -5.02 11.31
C LEU A 394 9.88 -6.44 11.57
N GLY A 395 10.57 -7.04 10.60
CA GLY A 395 11.15 -8.37 10.73
C GLY A 395 10.12 -9.52 10.58
N PHE A 396 8.93 -9.24 10.02
CA PHE A 396 7.91 -10.29 9.78
C PHE A 396 8.19 -10.99 8.46
N THR A 397 9.18 -11.89 8.43
CA THR A 397 9.78 -12.42 7.19
C THR A 397 9.72 -13.94 7.05
N ASN A 398 9.01 -14.66 7.93
CA ASN A 398 8.86 -16.09 7.78
C ASN A 398 8.03 -16.47 6.52
N ASP A 399 8.09 -17.73 6.11
CA ASP A 399 7.43 -18.20 4.89
C ASP A 399 5.91 -17.96 4.89
N THR A 400 5.26 -18.06 6.05
CA THR A 400 3.83 -17.78 6.21
C THR A 400 3.53 -16.30 5.96
N ALA A 401 4.38 -15.37 6.44
CA ALA A 401 4.24 -13.94 6.20
C ALA A 401 4.40 -13.60 4.72
N LEU A 402 5.40 -14.19 4.06
CA LEU A 402 5.62 -14.01 2.62
C LEU A 402 4.47 -14.56 1.79
N LEU A 403 3.95 -15.74 2.15
CA LEU A 403 2.78 -16.31 1.49
C LEU A 403 1.54 -15.43 1.68
N THR A 404 1.27 -15.01 2.92
CA THR A 404 0.12 -14.15 3.25
C THR A 404 0.19 -12.81 2.52
N TYR A 405 1.38 -12.19 2.48
CA TYR A 405 1.62 -10.99 1.66
C TYR A 405 1.33 -11.25 0.18
N SER A 406 1.77 -12.38 -0.35
CA SER A 406 1.54 -12.76 -1.75
C SER A 406 0.07 -12.90 -2.09
N LEU A 407 -0.72 -13.48 -1.17
CA LEU A 407 -2.18 -13.58 -1.31
C LEU A 407 -2.84 -12.20 -1.26
N ILE A 408 -2.44 -11.34 -0.32
CA ILE A 408 -2.92 -9.95 -0.28
C ILE A 408 -2.63 -9.26 -1.61
N LEU A 409 -1.39 -9.32 -2.10
CA LEU A 409 -0.99 -8.70 -3.35
C LEU A 409 -1.87 -9.15 -4.54
N ALA A 410 -2.25 -10.43 -4.55
CA ALA A 410 -3.08 -11.00 -5.60
C ALA A 410 -4.52 -10.47 -5.59
N ILE A 411 -5.11 -10.23 -4.41
CA ILE A 411 -6.55 -9.94 -4.30
C ILE A 411 -6.87 -8.55 -3.74
N ASN A 412 -5.87 -7.70 -3.50
CA ASN A 412 -6.03 -6.39 -2.84
C ASN A 412 -6.70 -5.31 -3.72
N LYS A 413 -6.97 -5.60 -4.98
CA LYS A 413 -7.56 -4.61 -5.92
C LYS A 413 -8.81 -3.91 -5.40
N PRO A 414 -9.79 -4.59 -4.75
CA PRO A 414 -10.94 -3.92 -4.16
C PRO A 414 -10.57 -2.90 -3.07
N VAL A 415 -9.54 -3.19 -2.26
CA VAL A 415 -9.02 -2.27 -1.24
C VAL A 415 -8.42 -1.03 -1.91
N GLU A 416 -7.62 -1.22 -2.98
CA GLU A 416 -7.02 -0.11 -3.72
C GLU A 416 -8.05 0.82 -4.35
N MET A 417 -9.16 0.27 -4.85
CA MET A 417 -10.27 1.07 -5.39
C MET A 417 -10.93 1.95 -4.32
N VAL A 418 -10.94 1.52 -3.06
CA VAL A 418 -11.54 2.27 -1.95
C VAL A 418 -10.54 3.24 -1.31
N LEU A 419 -9.28 2.86 -1.17
CA LEU A 419 -8.27 3.71 -0.53
C LEU A 419 -7.92 4.95 -1.38
N THR A 420 -7.96 4.84 -2.71
CA THR A 420 -7.61 5.95 -3.59
C THR A 420 -8.59 7.15 -3.48
N PRO A 421 -9.92 6.97 -3.48
CA PRO A 421 -10.86 8.00 -3.07
C PRO A 421 -10.54 8.70 -1.77
N LEU A 422 -10.16 7.93 -0.75
CA LEU A 422 -9.80 8.46 0.56
C LEU A 422 -8.59 9.39 0.47
N ASN A 423 -7.57 9.03 -0.32
CA ASN A 423 -6.39 9.87 -0.52
C ASN A 423 -6.76 11.23 -1.13
N ILE A 424 -7.53 11.25 -2.23
CA ILE A 424 -7.92 12.51 -2.89
C ILE A 424 -8.85 13.39 -2.05
N VAL A 425 -9.70 12.80 -1.20
CA VAL A 425 -10.52 13.55 -0.24
C VAL A 425 -9.63 14.16 0.84
N GLY A 426 -8.58 13.47 1.29
CA GLY A 426 -7.58 14.00 2.19
C GLY A 426 -6.82 15.19 1.62
N ASP A 427 -6.49 15.15 0.31
CA ASP A 427 -5.87 16.28 -0.38
C ASP A 427 -6.78 17.49 -0.40
N ALA A 428 -8.04 17.31 -0.77
CA ALA A 428 -9.04 18.38 -0.76
C ALA A 428 -9.29 18.93 0.65
N ALA A 429 -9.35 18.05 1.67
CA ALA A 429 -9.51 18.45 3.06
C ALA A 429 -8.34 19.33 3.52
N THR A 430 -7.11 18.93 3.19
CA THR A 430 -5.92 19.72 3.50
C THR A 430 -5.92 21.05 2.79
N SER A 431 -6.27 21.08 1.51
CA SER A 431 -6.37 22.32 0.71
C SER A 431 -7.33 23.32 1.36
N VAL A 432 -8.52 22.89 1.76
CA VAL A 432 -9.52 23.71 2.46
C VAL A 432 -9.03 24.16 3.84
N MET A 433 -8.40 23.28 4.63
CA MET A 433 -7.87 23.61 5.96
C MET A 433 -6.75 24.65 5.87
N VAL A 434 -5.80 24.47 4.93
CA VAL A 434 -4.70 25.40 4.72
C VAL A 434 -5.22 26.75 4.23
N ALA A 435 -6.11 26.77 3.22
CA ALA A 435 -6.71 28.00 2.70
C ALA A 435 -7.44 28.79 3.79
N LYS A 436 -8.19 28.09 4.65
CA LYS A 436 -8.83 28.73 5.80
C LYS A 436 -7.84 29.33 6.78
N SER A 437 -6.76 28.62 7.08
CA SER A 437 -5.73 29.07 8.03
C SER A 437 -4.91 30.24 7.51
N GLU A 438 -4.85 30.44 6.18
CA GLU A 438 -4.16 31.54 5.52
C GLU A 438 -5.10 32.74 5.22
N GLY A 439 -6.41 32.58 5.47
CA GLY A 439 -7.40 33.60 5.11
C GLY A 439 -7.71 33.67 3.61
N GLU A 440 -7.30 32.65 2.86
CA GLU A 440 -7.47 32.55 1.39
C GLU A 440 -8.60 31.60 0.99
N LEU A 441 -9.59 31.42 1.86
CA LEU A 441 -10.80 30.67 1.61
C LEU A 441 -11.99 31.60 1.46
N ASP A 442 -12.57 31.69 0.25
CA ASP A 442 -13.81 32.41 0.04
C ASP A 442 -15.01 31.61 0.57
N THR A 443 -15.42 31.96 1.80
CA THR A 443 -16.53 31.26 2.46
C THR A 443 -17.89 31.57 1.84
N GLN A 444 -18.03 32.62 0.98
CA GLN A 444 -19.26 32.88 0.26
C GLN A 444 -19.44 31.87 -0.88
N ILE A 445 -18.40 31.61 -1.66
CA ILE A 445 -18.39 30.53 -2.65
C ILE A 445 -18.74 29.21 -1.98
N TYR A 446 -18.08 28.89 -0.85
CA TYR A 446 -18.40 27.68 -0.12
C TYR A 446 -19.87 27.59 0.33
N LYS A 447 -20.53 28.70 0.66
CA LYS A 447 -21.92 28.70 1.11
C LYS A 447 -22.93 28.67 -0.04
N SER A 448 -22.62 29.30 -1.17
CA SER A 448 -23.53 29.48 -2.32
C SER A 448 -23.58 28.27 -3.27
N ALA A 449 -22.49 27.56 -3.43
CA ALA A 449 -22.40 26.34 -4.24
C ALA A 449 -23.03 25.15 -3.51
#